data_f38d7bcff3db8be5b747a9dd36517abc
#
_entry.id   f38d7bcff3db8be5b747a9dd36517abc
#
_cell.length_a   1.000
_cell.length_b   1.000
_cell.length_c   1.000
_cell.angle_alpha   90.00
_cell.angle_beta   90.00
_cell.angle_gamma   90.00
#
_symmetry.space_group_name_H-M   'P 1'
#
loop_
_entity.id
_entity.type
_entity.pdbx_description
1 polymer ?
#
loop_
_entity_poly.entity_id
_entity_poly.type
_entity_poly.pdbx_seq_one_letter_code
_entity_poly.pdbx_strand_id
1 'polypeptide(L)'
;PKDEMLARLIAELPWEREPELQDFLDFWQTTFPRCAQPMPGLYEVLEALRDREMRMGIVTNGPVAMQNGKIDRLDIRIYFGTIVVSEAVGISKPDPGIFEVALADLGLPACEVCFVGDSPTNDIQGAEASGLTPVWIPGTQSWPEGLAPTQHQINALGDLIPLLDGMS
;
A
#
# COMPACT_ATOMS: atom_id res chain seq x y z
N PRO A 1 12.13 7.27 -12.64
CA PRO A 1 11.46 6.03 -13.07
C PRO A 1 12.22 4.82 -12.53
N LYS A 2 11.55 3.67 -12.33
CA LYS A 2 12.18 2.45 -11.80
C LYS A 2 13.32 1.96 -12.68
N ASP A 3 13.17 2.10 -13.99
CA ASP A 3 14.15 1.69 -14.97
C ASP A 3 15.49 2.43 -14.82
N GLU A 4 15.45 3.73 -14.50
CA GLU A 4 16.65 4.52 -14.20
C GLU A 4 17.33 4.05 -12.90
N MET A 5 16.53 3.73 -11.87
CA MET A 5 17.07 3.21 -10.60
C MET A 5 17.77 1.85 -10.82
N LEU A 6 17.14 0.95 -11.57
CA LEU A 6 17.69 -0.38 -11.85
C LEU A 6 18.90 -0.29 -12.79
N ALA A 7 18.89 0.60 -13.80
CA ALA A 7 20.04 0.87 -14.64
C ALA A 7 21.24 1.40 -13.83
N ARG A 8 20.98 2.27 -12.83
CA ARG A 8 22.04 2.73 -11.91
C ARG A 8 22.58 1.59 -11.05
N LEU A 9 21.73 0.73 -10.53
CA LEU A 9 22.18 -0.44 -9.77
C LEU A 9 23.06 -1.37 -10.61
N ILE A 10 22.70 -1.59 -11.87
CA ILE A 10 23.54 -2.36 -12.80
C ILE A 10 24.91 -1.71 -12.97
N ALA A 11 24.95 -0.38 -13.18
CA ALA A 11 26.20 0.35 -13.41
C ALA A 11 27.09 0.49 -12.16
N GLU A 12 26.51 0.49 -10.95
CA GLU A 12 27.22 0.77 -9.69
C GLU A 12 27.65 -0.49 -8.94
N LEU A 13 27.02 -1.65 -9.19
CA LEU A 13 27.34 -2.88 -8.49
C LEU A 13 28.42 -3.72 -9.19
N PRO A 14 29.30 -4.39 -8.45
CA PRO A 14 30.34 -5.27 -9.01
C PRO A 14 29.71 -6.61 -9.43
N TRP A 15 29.39 -6.76 -10.69
CA TRP A 15 28.87 -8.00 -11.25
C TRP A 15 30.02 -8.89 -11.76
N GLU A 16 29.91 -10.20 -11.57
CA GLU A 16 30.78 -11.15 -12.30
C GLU A 16 30.47 -11.14 -13.79
N ARG A 17 29.18 -10.94 -14.14
CA ARG A 17 28.69 -10.71 -15.49
C ARG A 17 27.56 -9.68 -15.41
N GLU A 18 27.75 -8.54 -16.05
CA GLU A 18 26.76 -7.48 -16.09
C GLU A 18 25.46 -7.98 -16.77
N PRO A 19 24.30 -7.89 -16.10
CA PRO A 19 23.03 -8.31 -16.69
C PRO A 19 22.53 -7.28 -17.69
N GLU A 20 21.83 -7.75 -18.70
CA GLU A 20 21.03 -6.87 -19.55
C GLU A 20 19.88 -6.26 -18.73
N LEU A 21 19.56 -4.98 -18.98
CA LEU A 21 18.53 -4.27 -18.19
C LEU A 21 17.18 -5.00 -18.20
N GLN A 22 16.77 -5.55 -19.35
CA GLN A 22 15.50 -6.27 -19.47
C GLN A 22 15.48 -7.55 -18.62
N ASP A 23 16.54 -8.34 -18.66
CA ASP A 23 16.66 -9.56 -17.84
C ASP A 23 16.64 -9.22 -16.35
N PHE A 24 17.25 -8.09 -15.96
CA PHE A 24 17.25 -7.62 -14.60
C PHE A 24 15.87 -7.10 -14.16
N LEU A 25 15.14 -6.42 -15.03
CA LEU A 25 13.77 -6.00 -14.82
C LEU A 25 12.83 -7.21 -14.60
N ASP A 26 12.94 -8.22 -15.46
CA ASP A 26 12.13 -9.44 -15.37
C ASP A 26 12.44 -10.22 -14.08
N PHE A 27 13.72 -10.35 -13.72
CA PHE A 27 14.15 -10.92 -12.47
C PHE A 27 13.60 -10.13 -11.27
N TRP A 28 13.70 -8.79 -11.31
CA TRP A 28 13.18 -7.93 -10.26
C TRP A 28 11.66 -8.10 -10.08
N GLN A 29 10.91 -8.08 -11.17
CA GLN A 29 9.45 -8.22 -11.13
C GLN A 29 8.99 -9.57 -10.58
N THR A 30 9.72 -10.63 -10.86
CA THR A 30 9.37 -12.00 -10.43
C THR A 30 9.90 -12.36 -9.04
N THR A 31 11.05 -11.81 -8.65
CA THR A 31 11.76 -12.21 -7.42
C THR A 31 11.46 -11.28 -6.25
N PHE A 32 11.38 -9.96 -6.50
CA PHE A 32 11.14 -8.98 -5.45
C PHE A 32 9.86 -9.24 -4.63
N PRO A 33 8.72 -9.63 -5.22
CA PRO A 33 7.53 -9.96 -4.44
C PRO A 33 7.75 -11.06 -3.41
N ARG A 34 8.64 -12.03 -3.71
CA ARG A 34 8.96 -13.15 -2.81
C ARG A 34 9.72 -12.71 -1.56
N CYS A 35 10.30 -11.52 -1.57
CA CYS A 35 10.99 -10.91 -0.43
C CYS A 35 10.03 -10.17 0.52
N ALA A 36 8.73 -10.09 0.21
CA ALA A 36 7.76 -9.44 1.08
C ALA A 36 7.74 -10.12 2.45
N GLN A 37 7.84 -9.30 3.50
CA GLN A 37 7.75 -9.72 4.90
C GLN A 37 6.56 -9.04 5.55
N PRO A 38 5.82 -9.74 6.41
CA PRO A 38 4.73 -9.13 7.14
C PRO A 38 5.27 -8.10 8.14
N MET A 39 4.56 -6.98 8.26
CA MET A 39 4.80 -6.07 9.38
C MET A 39 4.43 -6.78 10.71
N PRO A 40 5.11 -6.44 11.82
CA PRO A 40 4.72 -6.95 13.13
C PRO A 40 3.24 -6.69 13.44
N GLY A 41 2.51 -7.70 13.88
CA GLY A 41 1.09 -7.59 14.20
C GLY A 41 0.13 -7.63 12.99
N LEU A 42 0.63 -7.89 11.76
CA LEU A 42 -0.23 -7.87 10.56
C LEU A 42 -1.40 -8.84 10.67
N TYR A 43 -1.13 -10.10 10.97
CA TYR A 43 -2.17 -11.13 10.99
C TYR A 43 -3.15 -10.93 12.15
N GLU A 44 -2.65 -10.55 13.31
CA GLU A 44 -3.46 -10.26 14.50
C GLU A 44 -4.46 -9.12 14.23
N VAL A 45 -4.01 -8.07 13.54
CA VAL A 45 -4.88 -6.95 13.17
C VAL A 45 -5.90 -7.37 12.10
N LEU A 46 -5.49 -8.11 11.07
CA LEU A 46 -6.41 -8.59 10.03
C LEU A 46 -7.50 -9.50 10.62
N GLU A 47 -7.13 -10.41 11.52
CA GLU A 47 -8.08 -11.26 12.24
C GLU A 47 -9.05 -10.43 13.10
N ALA A 48 -8.53 -9.47 13.87
CA ALA A 48 -9.36 -8.61 14.72
C ALA A 48 -10.34 -7.75 13.90
N LEU A 49 -9.96 -7.28 12.71
CA LEU A 49 -10.84 -6.55 11.81
C LEU A 49 -11.90 -7.46 11.19
N ARG A 50 -11.52 -8.68 10.79
CA ARG A 50 -12.45 -9.69 10.29
C ARG A 50 -13.48 -10.09 11.35
N ASP A 51 -13.04 -10.32 12.60
CA ASP A 51 -13.94 -10.69 13.71
C ASP A 51 -14.94 -9.58 14.07
N ARG A 52 -14.62 -8.33 13.68
CA ARG A 52 -15.51 -7.15 13.75
C ARG A 52 -16.39 -6.99 12.50
N GLU A 53 -16.34 -7.94 11.57
CA GLU A 53 -17.05 -7.91 10.29
C GLU A 53 -16.75 -6.64 9.45
N MET A 54 -15.57 -6.04 9.64
CA MET A 54 -15.16 -4.86 8.87
C MET A 54 -14.81 -5.26 7.45
N ARG A 55 -15.37 -4.53 6.47
CA ARG A 55 -15.00 -4.69 5.06
C ARG A 55 -13.62 -4.11 4.83
N MET A 56 -12.72 -4.90 4.22
CA MET A 56 -11.34 -4.51 3.97
C MET A 56 -11.03 -4.51 2.48
N GLY A 57 -10.23 -3.53 2.05
CA GLY A 57 -9.72 -3.42 0.68
C GLY A 57 -8.25 -3.02 0.63
N ILE A 58 -7.59 -3.31 -0.49
CA ILE A 58 -6.23 -2.86 -0.79
C ILE A 58 -6.27 -1.90 -1.97
N VAL A 59 -5.59 -0.74 -1.85
CA VAL A 59 -5.31 0.17 -2.95
C VAL A 59 -3.80 0.37 -3.06
N THR A 60 -3.20 -0.07 -4.15
CA THR A 60 -1.73 -0.09 -4.27
C THR A 60 -1.23 0.38 -5.64
N ASN A 61 -0.17 1.22 -5.62
CA ASN A 61 0.52 1.65 -6.84
C ASN A 61 1.56 0.61 -7.27
N GLY A 62 1.58 0.28 -8.55
CA GLY A 62 2.61 -0.56 -9.17
C GLY A 62 2.07 -1.57 -10.17
N PRO A 63 2.96 -2.44 -10.72
CA PRO A 63 2.58 -3.50 -11.63
C PRO A 63 1.71 -4.57 -10.98
N VAL A 64 0.71 -5.06 -11.72
CA VAL A 64 -0.25 -6.08 -11.25
C VAL A 64 0.46 -7.33 -10.73
N ALA A 65 1.38 -7.87 -11.52
CA ALA A 65 2.11 -9.08 -11.15
C ALA A 65 2.89 -8.91 -9.83
N MET A 66 3.53 -7.75 -9.65
CA MET A 66 4.34 -7.46 -8.46
C MET A 66 3.47 -7.32 -7.22
N GLN A 67 2.38 -6.56 -7.29
CA GLN A 67 1.54 -6.32 -6.11
C GLN A 67 0.76 -7.58 -5.71
N ASN A 68 0.18 -8.29 -6.68
CA ASN A 68 -0.45 -9.59 -6.42
C ASN A 68 0.55 -10.61 -5.84
N GLY A 69 1.77 -10.66 -6.38
CA GLY A 69 2.80 -11.55 -5.84
C GLY A 69 3.16 -11.28 -4.38
N LYS A 70 3.15 -10.02 -3.92
CA LYS A 70 3.34 -9.67 -2.50
C LYS A 70 2.15 -10.12 -1.64
N ILE A 71 0.94 -9.85 -2.11
CA ILE A 71 -0.31 -10.22 -1.42
C ILE A 71 -0.39 -11.74 -1.25
N ASP A 72 -0.09 -12.48 -2.31
CA ASP A 72 -0.10 -13.94 -2.30
C ASP A 72 1.04 -14.50 -1.43
N ARG A 73 2.24 -13.89 -1.46
CA ARG A 73 3.37 -14.28 -0.61
C ARG A 73 3.06 -14.13 0.88
N LEU A 74 2.27 -13.11 1.23
CA LEU A 74 1.87 -12.84 2.62
C LEU A 74 0.61 -13.63 3.02
N ASP A 75 -0.03 -14.35 2.09
CA ASP A 75 -1.27 -15.11 2.31
C ASP A 75 -2.41 -14.28 2.92
N ILE A 76 -2.52 -13.02 2.49
CA ILE A 76 -3.49 -12.08 3.08
C ILE A 76 -4.70 -11.81 2.19
N ARG A 77 -4.73 -12.35 0.96
CA ARG A 77 -5.82 -12.11 0.00
C ARG A 77 -7.21 -12.40 0.56
N ILE A 78 -7.32 -13.44 1.40
CA ILE A 78 -8.59 -13.90 1.97
C ILE A 78 -9.29 -12.87 2.87
N TYR A 79 -8.57 -11.84 3.34
CA TYR A 79 -9.13 -10.81 4.21
C TYR A 79 -9.78 -9.65 3.44
N PHE A 80 -9.50 -9.52 2.13
CA PHE A 80 -9.84 -8.33 1.37
C PHE A 80 -10.93 -8.62 0.33
N GLY A 81 -12.03 -7.88 0.42
CA GLY A 81 -13.13 -7.95 -0.54
C GLY A 81 -12.80 -7.28 -1.89
N THR A 82 -11.87 -6.32 -1.90
CA THR A 82 -11.38 -5.68 -3.13
C THR A 82 -9.87 -5.47 -3.08
N ILE A 83 -9.21 -5.56 -4.24
CA ILE A 83 -7.79 -5.27 -4.43
C ILE A 83 -7.63 -4.45 -5.70
N VAL A 84 -7.38 -3.15 -5.53
CA VAL A 84 -7.20 -2.18 -6.63
C VAL A 84 -5.72 -1.92 -6.83
N VAL A 85 -5.22 -2.32 -7.99
CA VAL A 85 -3.83 -2.10 -8.42
C VAL A 85 -3.81 -1.04 -9.51
N SER A 86 -2.98 -0.01 -9.37
CA SER A 86 -2.96 1.15 -10.26
C SER A 86 -2.75 0.79 -11.73
N GLU A 87 -1.91 -0.18 -12.06
CA GLU A 87 -1.72 -0.64 -13.44
C GLU A 87 -3.00 -1.26 -14.04
N ALA A 88 -3.79 -1.97 -13.23
CA ALA A 88 -5.03 -2.60 -13.70
C ALA A 88 -6.11 -1.58 -14.05
N VAL A 89 -6.17 -0.47 -13.32
CA VAL A 89 -7.21 0.57 -13.50
C VAL A 89 -6.71 1.78 -14.28
N GLY A 90 -5.40 1.86 -14.56
CA GLY A 90 -4.79 2.98 -15.28
C GLY A 90 -4.72 4.28 -14.47
N ILE A 91 -5.00 4.25 -13.17
CA ILE A 91 -5.04 5.40 -12.26
C ILE A 91 -4.16 5.08 -11.06
N SER A 92 -3.37 6.05 -10.58
CA SER A 92 -2.44 5.86 -9.47
C SER A 92 -2.72 6.84 -8.33
N LYS A 93 -2.54 6.42 -7.08
CA LYS A 93 -2.50 7.35 -5.94
C LYS A 93 -1.45 8.44 -6.18
N PRO A 94 -1.75 9.71 -5.90
CA PRO A 94 -2.83 10.22 -5.07
C PRO A 94 -4.12 10.59 -5.83
N ASP A 95 -4.29 10.21 -7.10
CA ASP A 95 -5.50 10.54 -7.86
C ASP A 95 -6.74 9.94 -7.16
N PRO A 96 -7.79 10.76 -6.88
CA PRO A 96 -9.01 10.31 -6.22
C PRO A 96 -9.71 9.13 -6.91
N GLY A 97 -9.61 9.04 -8.24
CA GLY A 97 -10.27 8.00 -9.02
C GLY A 97 -9.90 6.57 -8.60
N ILE A 98 -8.67 6.34 -8.11
CA ILE A 98 -8.30 5.00 -7.64
C ILE A 98 -9.00 4.63 -6.33
N PHE A 99 -9.24 5.60 -5.44
CA PHE A 99 -9.98 5.37 -4.20
C PHE A 99 -11.47 5.19 -4.49
N GLU A 100 -12.04 5.92 -5.46
CA GLU A 100 -13.43 5.78 -5.90
C GLU A 100 -13.71 4.36 -6.41
N VAL A 101 -12.79 3.76 -7.17
CA VAL A 101 -12.91 2.35 -7.60
C VAL A 101 -13.01 1.41 -6.39
N ALA A 102 -12.14 1.57 -5.41
CA ALA A 102 -12.17 0.74 -4.21
C ALA A 102 -13.44 0.93 -3.37
N LEU A 103 -13.91 2.18 -3.23
CA LEU A 103 -15.16 2.51 -2.52
C LEU A 103 -16.38 1.90 -3.21
N ALA A 104 -16.43 1.95 -4.54
CA ALA A 104 -17.51 1.34 -5.33
C ALA A 104 -17.55 -0.18 -5.14
N ASP A 105 -16.39 -0.84 -5.17
CA ASP A 105 -16.28 -2.28 -4.96
C ASP A 105 -16.67 -2.69 -3.52
N LEU A 106 -16.28 -1.89 -2.52
CA LEU A 106 -16.64 -2.10 -1.13
C LEU A 106 -18.11 -1.78 -0.85
N GLY A 107 -18.75 -0.96 -1.68
CA GLY A 107 -20.11 -0.48 -1.46
C GLY A 107 -20.24 0.37 -0.20
N LEU A 108 -19.26 1.25 0.05
CA LEU A 108 -19.18 2.13 1.21
C LEU A 108 -19.03 3.59 0.78
N PRO A 109 -19.65 4.55 1.50
CA PRO A 109 -19.35 5.96 1.32
C PRO A 109 -17.97 6.28 1.91
N ALA A 110 -17.26 7.23 1.32
CA ALA A 110 -15.89 7.60 1.72
C ALA A 110 -15.78 7.95 3.22
N CYS A 111 -16.76 8.65 3.77
CA CYS A 111 -16.76 9.08 5.18
C CYS A 111 -16.84 7.95 6.21
N GLU A 112 -17.16 6.72 5.77
CA GLU A 112 -17.20 5.52 6.62
C GLU A 112 -15.93 4.66 6.46
N VAL A 113 -14.96 5.11 5.64
CA VAL A 113 -13.76 4.34 5.31
C VAL A 113 -12.51 5.02 5.87
N CYS A 114 -11.74 4.24 6.62
CA CYS A 114 -10.41 4.60 7.07
C CYS A 114 -9.36 4.06 6.10
N PHE A 115 -8.42 4.89 5.67
CA PHE A 115 -7.31 4.49 4.79
C PHE A 115 -5.98 4.55 5.53
N VAL A 116 -5.34 3.41 5.70
CA VAL A 116 -4.04 3.29 6.37
C VAL A 116 -2.93 3.23 5.33
N GLY A 117 -1.94 4.11 5.43
CA GLY A 117 -0.82 4.15 4.49
C GLY A 117 0.42 4.81 5.03
N ASP A 118 1.55 4.61 4.34
CA ASP A 118 2.87 5.10 4.76
C ASP A 118 3.37 6.31 3.95
N SER A 119 2.79 6.57 2.79
CA SER A 119 3.17 7.70 1.95
C SER A 119 2.34 8.96 2.28
N PRO A 120 2.96 10.02 2.85
CA PRO A 120 2.24 11.25 3.16
C PRO A 120 1.48 11.84 1.96
N THR A 121 2.09 11.78 0.76
CA THR A 121 1.49 12.36 -0.45
C THR A 121 0.52 11.40 -1.13
N ASN A 122 0.96 10.16 -1.41
CA ASN A 122 0.13 9.24 -2.18
C ASN A 122 -1.05 8.69 -1.36
N ASP A 123 -0.79 8.35 -0.10
CA ASP A 123 -1.77 7.68 0.74
C ASP A 123 -2.61 8.68 1.51
N ILE A 124 -1.95 9.56 2.28
CA ILE A 124 -2.66 10.41 3.23
C ILE A 124 -3.37 11.55 2.52
N GLN A 125 -2.66 12.34 1.70
CA GLN A 125 -3.31 13.41 0.94
C GLN A 125 -4.32 12.87 -0.08
N GLY A 126 -4.02 11.73 -0.74
CA GLY A 126 -4.92 11.10 -1.69
C GLY A 126 -6.22 10.63 -1.03
N ALA A 127 -6.14 9.98 0.13
CA ALA A 127 -7.30 9.56 0.91
C ALA A 127 -8.12 10.76 1.41
N GLU A 128 -7.47 11.79 1.95
CA GLU A 128 -8.12 13.00 2.44
C GLU A 128 -8.86 13.72 1.30
N ALA A 129 -8.22 13.88 0.14
CA ALA A 129 -8.83 14.49 -1.06
C ALA A 129 -10.04 13.69 -1.58
N SER A 130 -10.09 12.39 -1.28
CA SER A 130 -11.19 11.48 -1.65
C SER A 130 -12.26 11.38 -0.57
N GLY A 131 -12.15 12.13 0.54
CA GLY A 131 -13.11 12.15 1.64
C GLY A 131 -13.04 10.95 2.59
N LEU A 132 -11.99 10.14 2.50
CA LEU A 132 -11.71 9.07 3.47
C LEU A 132 -11.03 9.64 4.72
N THR A 133 -11.06 8.88 5.81
CA THR A 133 -10.29 9.20 7.02
C THR A 133 -8.88 8.62 6.90
N PRO A 134 -7.83 9.45 6.69
CA PRO A 134 -6.47 8.95 6.56
C PRO A 134 -5.88 8.59 7.92
N VAL A 135 -5.14 7.49 7.98
CA VAL A 135 -4.29 7.10 9.11
C VAL A 135 -2.88 6.86 8.61
N TRP A 136 -1.94 7.64 9.11
CA TRP A 136 -0.54 7.49 8.74
C TRP A 136 0.18 6.49 9.65
N ILE A 137 0.83 5.50 9.03
CA ILE A 137 1.79 4.62 9.69
C ILE A 137 3.17 4.90 9.10
N PRO A 138 4.13 5.45 9.86
CA PRO A 138 5.45 5.75 9.33
C PRO A 138 6.14 4.52 8.75
N GLY A 139 6.54 4.61 7.49
CA GLY A 139 7.39 3.64 6.81
C GLY A 139 8.83 4.14 6.74
N THR A 140 9.42 4.09 5.56
CA THR A 140 10.76 4.62 5.28
C THR A 140 10.78 6.12 4.98
N GLN A 141 9.61 6.72 4.74
CA GLN A 141 9.46 8.14 4.45
C GLN A 141 9.19 8.93 5.73
N SER A 142 9.89 10.06 5.88
CA SER A 142 9.55 11.05 6.90
C SER A 142 8.39 11.93 6.43
N TRP A 143 7.67 12.53 7.39
CA TRP A 143 6.65 13.52 7.05
C TRP A 143 7.31 14.75 6.42
N PRO A 144 6.83 15.22 5.25
CA PRO A 144 7.43 16.35 4.54
C PRO A 144 7.30 17.66 5.34
N GLU A 145 8.35 18.47 5.33
CA GLU A 145 8.31 19.83 5.89
C GLU A 145 7.27 20.67 5.12
N GLY A 146 6.43 21.40 5.86
CA GLY A 146 5.39 22.26 5.28
C GLY A 146 4.08 21.54 4.92
N LEU A 147 4.01 20.24 5.01
CA LEU A 147 2.75 19.52 4.89
C LEU A 147 2.00 19.57 6.23
N ALA A 148 0.69 19.90 6.18
CA ALA A 148 -0.15 19.86 7.38
C ALA A 148 -0.13 18.46 8.01
N PRO A 149 0.02 18.32 9.33
CA PRO A 149 0.03 17.02 9.98
C PRO A 149 -1.32 16.31 9.81
N THR A 150 -1.28 15.00 9.64
CA THR A 150 -2.51 14.20 9.66
C THR A 150 -3.12 14.17 11.06
N GLN A 151 -4.45 14.02 11.13
CA GLN A 151 -5.14 13.89 12.43
C GLN A 151 -4.86 12.56 13.12
N HIS A 152 -4.62 11.50 12.34
CA HIS A 152 -4.44 10.15 12.86
C HIS A 152 -3.10 9.58 12.44
N GLN A 153 -2.33 9.19 13.43
CA GLN A 153 -1.05 8.50 13.26
C GLN A 153 -0.99 7.32 14.21
N ILE A 154 -0.47 6.21 13.71
CA ILE A 154 -0.13 5.03 14.51
C ILE A 154 1.36 4.72 14.34
N ASN A 155 1.99 4.11 15.34
CA ASN A 155 3.41 3.74 15.26
C ASN A 155 3.60 2.24 14.96
N ALA A 156 2.58 1.44 15.22
CA ALA A 156 2.53 0.01 14.91
C ALA A 156 1.13 -0.37 14.41
N LEU A 157 1.03 -1.46 13.63
CA LEU A 157 -0.27 -1.93 13.13
C LEU A 157 -1.26 -2.22 14.27
N GLY A 158 -0.78 -2.75 15.40
CA GLY A 158 -1.62 -3.03 16.57
C GLY A 158 -2.32 -1.81 17.17
N ASP A 159 -1.80 -0.59 16.92
CA ASP A 159 -2.41 0.65 17.40
C ASP A 159 -3.69 1.01 16.61
N LEU A 160 -3.92 0.36 15.45
CA LEU A 160 -5.09 0.63 14.62
C LEU A 160 -6.39 0.26 15.34
N ILE A 161 -6.41 -0.86 16.05
CA ILE A 161 -7.61 -1.34 16.71
C ILE A 161 -8.13 -0.35 17.79
N PRO A 162 -7.33 0.08 18.77
CA PRO A 162 -7.78 1.07 19.74
C PRO A 162 -8.08 2.44 19.10
N LEU A 163 -7.40 2.80 18.01
CA LEU A 163 -7.72 4.02 17.27
C LEU A 163 -9.14 3.97 16.70
N LEU A 164 -9.52 2.87 16.04
CA LEU A 164 -10.86 2.67 15.46
C LEU A 164 -11.94 2.65 16.55
N ASP A 165 -11.66 2.04 17.71
CA ASP A 165 -12.58 2.04 18.84
C ASP A 165 -12.87 3.46 19.38
N GLY A 166 -11.91 4.37 19.26
CA GLY A 166 -12.06 5.77 19.64
C GLY A 166 -12.72 6.67 18.59
N MET A 167 -12.89 6.18 17.34
CA MET A 167 -13.56 6.90 16.25
C MET A 167 -15.05 6.59 16.11
N SER A 168 -15.53 5.57 16.82
CA SER A 168 -16.91 5.05 16.75
C SER A 168 -17.92 5.89 17.50
#